data_5e879951b2f809db786f26fc8c419dfa
#
_entry.id   5e879951b2f809db786f26fc8c419dfa
#
_cell.length_a   1.000
_cell.length_b   1.000
_cell.length_c   1.000
_cell.angle_alpha   90.00
_cell.angle_beta   90.00
_cell.angle_gamma   90.00
#
_symmetry.space_group_name_H-M   'P 1'
#
loop_
_entity.id
_entity.type
_entity.pdbx_description
1 polymer ?
#
loop_
_entity_poly.entity_id
_entity_poly.type
_entity_poly.pdbx_seq_one_letter_code
_entity_poly.pdbx_strand_id
1 'polypeptide(L)'
;MIRLQIVERPEANLFKVLKRAMRSGELRTFSLEKAGSRVVHVRSPGYMKWEDTGGVLACEIRTPREEGKEWQLLTNFIGRVVDRFPTLVQGINIQVDAPPPEPPRKRRKRAARR
;
A
#
# COMPACT_ATOMS: atom_id res chain seq x y z
N MET A 1 6.93 -7.36 2.94
CA MET A 1 5.95 -6.85 1.96
C MET A 1 4.65 -6.49 2.65
N ILE A 2 4.01 -5.46 2.21
CA ILE A 2 2.69 -5.08 2.71
C ILE A 2 1.70 -5.17 1.55
N ARG A 3 0.56 -5.79 1.80
CA ARG A 3 -0.55 -5.78 0.85
C ARG A 3 -1.58 -4.78 1.30
N LEU A 4 -2.04 -3.99 0.37
CA LEU A 4 -3.03 -2.95 0.63
C LEU A 4 -4.20 -3.17 -0.32
N GLN A 5 -5.41 -3.12 0.18
CA GLN A 5 -6.60 -3.19 -0.64
C GLN A 5 -7.47 -1.99 -0.31
N ILE A 6 -7.80 -1.21 -1.32
CA ILE A 6 -8.69 -0.08 -1.15
C ILE A 6 -9.98 -0.41 -1.88
N VAL A 7 -11.07 -0.52 -1.12
CA VAL A 7 -12.38 -0.76 -1.70
C VAL A 7 -12.95 0.60 -2.07
N GLU A 8 -13.27 0.77 -3.34
CA GLU A 8 -13.79 2.05 -3.81
C GLU A 8 -15.30 2.07 -3.71
N ARG A 9 -15.85 3.27 -3.62
CA ARG A 9 -17.29 3.43 -3.65
C ARG A 9 -17.78 3.11 -5.06
N PRO A 10 -19.05 2.70 -5.20
CA PRO A 10 -19.58 2.37 -6.53
C PRO A 10 -19.34 3.49 -7.53
N GLU A 11 -18.88 3.12 -8.71
CA GLU A 11 -18.63 4.03 -9.82
C GLU A 11 -17.55 5.09 -9.59
N ALA A 12 -16.71 4.91 -8.56
CA ALA A 12 -15.69 5.90 -8.24
C ALA A 12 -14.53 5.91 -9.24
N ASN A 13 -14.21 4.75 -9.84
CA ASN A 13 -13.08 4.62 -10.75
C ASN A 13 -11.77 5.12 -10.11
N LEU A 14 -11.55 4.70 -8.88
CA LEU A 14 -10.42 5.19 -8.10
C LEU A 14 -9.07 5.00 -8.79
N PHE A 15 -8.85 3.84 -9.40
CA PHE A 15 -7.59 3.55 -10.08
C PHE A 15 -7.32 4.57 -11.19
N LYS A 16 -8.31 4.86 -12.02
CA LYS A 16 -8.19 5.85 -13.08
C LYS A 16 -7.92 7.24 -12.53
N VAL A 17 -8.64 7.61 -11.49
CA VAL A 17 -8.50 8.94 -10.87
C VAL A 17 -7.09 9.11 -10.33
N LEU A 18 -6.57 8.11 -9.64
CA LEU A 18 -5.22 8.18 -9.08
C LEU A 18 -4.16 8.24 -10.16
N LYS A 19 -4.29 7.42 -11.21
CA LYS A 19 -3.33 7.47 -12.31
C LYS A 19 -3.32 8.84 -12.98
N ARG A 20 -4.48 9.41 -13.18
CA ARG A 20 -4.58 10.75 -13.77
C ARG A 20 -3.94 11.80 -12.87
N ALA A 21 -4.21 11.70 -11.57
CA ALA A 21 -3.65 12.66 -10.61
C ALA A 21 -2.12 12.60 -10.57
N MET A 22 -1.56 11.40 -10.69
CA MET A 22 -0.12 11.25 -10.71
C MET A 22 0.48 11.80 -12.01
N ARG A 23 -0.18 11.57 -13.13
CA ARG A 23 0.31 12.04 -14.43
C ARG A 23 0.17 13.55 -14.60
N SER A 24 -0.86 14.14 -14.02
CA SER A 24 -1.11 15.57 -14.15
C SER A 24 -0.26 16.41 -13.19
N GLY A 25 0.37 15.79 -12.20
CA GLY A 25 1.13 16.50 -11.19
C GLY A 25 0.33 16.90 -9.96
N GLU A 26 -0.94 16.51 -9.90
CA GLU A 26 -1.76 16.76 -8.71
C GLU A 26 -1.19 16.00 -7.50
N LEU A 27 -0.70 14.79 -7.74
CA LEU A 27 0.01 14.00 -6.72
C LEU A 27 1.48 13.93 -7.11
N ARG A 28 2.12 15.08 -7.16
CA ARG A 28 3.46 15.20 -7.77
C ARG A 28 4.60 14.51 -7.03
N THR A 29 4.39 14.10 -5.79
CA THR A 29 5.41 13.32 -5.07
C THR A 29 5.36 11.85 -5.44
N PHE A 30 4.34 11.44 -6.18
CA PHE A 30 4.20 10.08 -6.68
C PHE A 30 4.44 10.06 -8.18
N SER A 31 5.08 9.01 -8.66
CA SER A 31 5.35 8.82 -10.08
C SER A 31 4.98 7.41 -10.49
N LEU A 32 4.70 7.23 -11.77
CA LEU A 32 4.38 5.93 -12.34
C LEU A 32 5.58 5.39 -13.09
N GLU A 33 5.81 4.09 -12.94
CA GLU A 33 6.87 3.38 -13.64
C GLU A 33 6.28 2.12 -14.29
N LYS A 34 7.06 1.49 -15.16
CA LYS A 34 6.67 0.23 -15.81
C LYS A 34 5.29 0.32 -16.46
N ALA A 35 5.12 1.31 -17.32
CA ALA A 35 3.88 1.55 -18.06
C ALA A 35 2.67 1.76 -17.13
N GLY A 36 2.92 2.32 -15.96
CA GLY A 36 1.84 2.63 -15.03
C GLY A 36 1.50 1.52 -14.04
N SER A 37 2.24 0.40 -14.08
CA SER A 37 1.97 -0.71 -13.16
C SER A 37 2.67 -0.57 -11.81
N ARG A 38 3.57 0.38 -11.67
CA ARG A 38 4.28 0.64 -10.41
C ARG A 38 4.16 2.09 -10.00
N VAL A 39 4.08 2.30 -8.70
CA VAL A 39 4.05 3.63 -8.11
C VAL A 39 5.28 3.79 -7.24
N VAL A 40 5.96 4.92 -7.37
CA VAL A 40 7.08 5.27 -6.50
C VAL A 40 6.84 6.64 -5.88
N HIS A 41 7.46 6.88 -4.74
CA HIS A 41 7.34 8.15 -4.02
C HIS A 41 8.72 8.73 -3.80
N VAL A 42 8.85 10.04 -3.98
CA VAL A 42 10.17 10.69 -3.95
C VAL A 42 10.91 10.56 -2.63
N ARG A 43 10.21 10.36 -1.53
CA ARG A 43 10.85 10.28 -0.21
C ARG A 43 10.74 8.92 0.45
N SER A 44 10.18 7.95 -0.24
CA SER A 44 10.01 6.63 0.33
C SER A 44 10.78 5.61 -0.48
N PRO A 45 11.46 4.66 0.16
CA PRO A 45 12.16 3.63 -0.59
C PRO A 45 11.18 2.63 -1.18
N GLY A 46 11.63 1.93 -2.21
CA GLY A 46 10.86 0.85 -2.79
C GLY A 46 9.80 1.30 -3.77
N TYR A 47 8.82 0.47 -3.96
CA TYR A 47 7.76 0.71 -4.94
C TYR A 47 6.49 -0.03 -4.55
N MET A 48 5.40 0.36 -5.20
CA MET A 48 4.11 -0.28 -5.03
C MET A 48 3.63 -0.77 -6.38
N LYS A 49 3.35 -2.06 -6.49
CA LYS A 49 2.65 -2.60 -7.65
C LYS A 49 1.16 -2.48 -7.37
N TRP A 50 0.39 -2.13 -8.38
CA TRP A 50 -1.04 -2.01 -8.17
C TRP A 50 -1.82 -2.48 -9.39
N GLU A 51 -3.06 -2.88 -9.15
CA GLU A 51 -3.98 -3.23 -10.22
C GLU A 51 -5.41 -3.03 -9.76
N ASP A 52 -6.28 -2.76 -10.74
CA ASP A 52 -7.71 -2.61 -10.49
C ASP A 52 -8.37 -3.97 -10.68
N THR A 53 -9.02 -4.45 -9.63
CA THR A 53 -9.65 -5.77 -9.67
C THR A 53 -11.17 -5.66 -9.56
N GLY A 54 -11.75 -4.66 -10.21
CA GLY A 54 -13.21 -4.53 -10.24
C GLY A 54 -13.79 -4.01 -8.94
N GLY A 55 -13.46 -2.78 -8.58
CA GLY A 55 -13.98 -2.17 -7.36
C GLY A 55 -13.02 -2.25 -6.19
N VAL A 56 -11.94 -2.99 -6.34
CA VAL A 56 -10.90 -3.07 -5.32
C VAL A 56 -9.56 -2.77 -5.97
N LEU A 57 -8.86 -1.79 -5.44
CA LEU A 57 -7.52 -1.47 -5.87
C LEU A 57 -6.57 -2.32 -5.03
N ALA A 58 -5.91 -3.27 -5.67
CA ALA A 58 -5.00 -4.18 -4.99
C ALA A 58 -3.56 -3.71 -5.16
N CYS A 59 -2.85 -3.58 -4.07
CA CYS A 59 -1.49 -3.05 -4.06
C CYS A 59 -0.55 -3.95 -3.29
N GLU A 60 0.70 -4.02 -3.76
CA GLU A 60 1.78 -4.70 -3.04
C GLU A 60 2.93 -3.72 -2.89
N ILE A 61 3.33 -3.46 -1.66
CA ILE A 61 4.42 -2.53 -1.37
C ILE A 61 5.66 -3.33 -1.00
N ARG A 62 6.77 -3.03 -1.69
CA ARG A 62 8.03 -3.74 -1.49
C ARG A 62 9.19 -2.76 -1.36
N THR A 63 10.10 -3.08 -0.46
CA THR A 63 11.35 -2.33 -0.30
C THR A 63 12.50 -3.32 -0.34
N PRO A 64 12.87 -3.81 -1.55
CA PRO A 64 13.84 -4.92 -1.66
C PRO A 64 15.20 -4.64 -1.03
N ARG A 65 15.60 -3.39 -0.95
CA ARG A 65 16.91 -3.03 -0.41
C ARG A 65 16.86 -2.48 1.01
N GLU A 66 15.68 -2.19 1.51
CA GLU A 66 15.52 -1.60 2.84
C GLU A 66 14.35 -2.25 3.54
N GLU A 67 14.59 -3.49 3.93
CA GLU A 67 13.57 -4.29 4.59
C GLU A 67 12.98 -3.57 5.79
N GLY A 68 11.67 -3.62 5.92
CA GLY A 68 10.98 -2.97 7.02
C GLY A 68 10.57 -1.53 6.76
N LYS A 69 10.93 -0.98 5.60
CA LYS A 69 10.61 0.41 5.28
C LYS A 69 9.33 0.57 4.48
N GLU A 70 8.59 -0.52 4.26
CA GLU A 70 7.36 -0.48 3.48
C GLU A 70 6.34 0.50 4.04
N TRP A 71 6.33 0.69 5.36
CA TRP A 71 5.37 1.57 5.99
C TRP A 71 5.50 3.03 5.55
N GLN A 72 6.69 3.44 5.12
CA GLN A 72 6.87 4.81 4.65
C GLN A 72 6.07 5.08 3.39
N LEU A 73 6.17 4.19 2.42
CA LEU A 73 5.41 4.34 1.18
C LEU A 73 3.92 4.17 1.44
N LEU A 74 3.56 3.18 2.27
CA LEU A 74 2.17 2.92 2.61
C LEU A 74 1.50 4.15 3.24
N THR A 75 2.13 4.73 4.26
CA THR A 75 1.51 5.86 4.96
C THR A 75 1.42 7.09 4.07
N ASN A 76 2.43 7.34 3.24
CA ASN A 76 2.38 8.45 2.31
C ASN A 76 1.27 8.26 1.28
N PHE A 77 1.11 7.05 0.77
CA PHE A 77 0.08 6.77 -0.22
C PHE A 77 -1.33 6.88 0.37
N ILE A 78 -1.57 6.17 1.48
CA ILE A 78 -2.89 6.21 2.12
C ILE A 78 -3.24 7.62 2.57
N GLY A 79 -2.29 8.31 3.17
CA GLY A 79 -2.52 9.66 3.63
C GLY A 79 -2.98 10.58 2.51
N ARG A 80 -2.34 10.45 1.35
CA ARG A 80 -2.69 11.31 0.23
C ARG A 80 -4.04 10.92 -0.38
N VAL A 81 -4.30 9.62 -0.50
CA VAL A 81 -5.57 9.15 -1.06
C VAL A 81 -6.75 9.60 -0.20
N VAL A 82 -6.63 9.42 1.11
CA VAL A 82 -7.72 9.79 2.02
C VAL A 82 -7.86 11.31 2.10
N ASP A 83 -6.76 12.03 2.04
CA ASP A 83 -6.81 13.49 2.09
C ASP A 83 -7.43 14.10 0.85
N ARG A 84 -7.06 13.59 -0.32
CA ARG A 84 -7.49 14.18 -1.58
C ARG A 84 -8.77 13.59 -2.14
N PHE A 85 -9.02 12.32 -1.88
CA PHE A 85 -10.14 11.60 -2.50
C PHE A 85 -10.98 10.83 -1.47
N PRO A 86 -11.37 11.48 -0.36
CA PRO A 86 -12.08 10.76 0.71
C PRO A 86 -13.44 10.22 0.25
N THR A 87 -14.06 10.87 -0.73
CA THR A 87 -15.38 10.44 -1.19
C THR A 87 -15.34 9.25 -2.13
N LEU A 88 -14.15 8.85 -2.57
CA LEU A 88 -14.01 7.70 -3.47
C LEU A 88 -13.69 6.41 -2.74
N VAL A 89 -13.33 6.49 -1.48
CA VAL A 89 -12.88 5.34 -0.69
C VAL A 89 -14.00 4.84 0.20
N GLN A 90 -14.29 3.56 0.15
CA GLN A 90 -15.26 2.93 1.03
C GLN A 90 -14.59 2.18 2.17
N GLY A 91 -13.46 1.57 1.92
CA GLY A 91 -12.75 0.84 2.96
C GLY A 91 -11.31 0.60 2.59
N ILE A 92 -10.49 0.32 3.58
CA ILE A 92 -9.06 0.05 3.39
C ILE A 92 -8.70 -1.16 4.24
N ASN A 93 -8.01 -2.12 3.63
CA ASN A 93 -7.52 -3.30 4.32
C ASN A 93 -6.01 -3.39 4.12
N ILE A 94 -5.28 -3.59 5.20
CA ILE A 94 -3.83 -3.67 5.18
C ILE A 94 -3.42 -5.02 5.75
N GLN A 95 -2.58 -5.75 5.01
CA GLN A 95 -2.03 -7.01 5.48
C GLN A 95 -0.52 -6.95 5.41
N VAL A 96 0.12 -7.32 6.50
CA VAL A 96 1.56 -7.34 6.58
C VAL A 96 2.02 -8.78 6.43
N ASP A 97 2.82 -9.05 5.40
CA ASP A 97 3.40 -10.37 5.23
C ASP A 97 4.55 -10.49 6.21
N ALA A 98 4.29 -11.17 7.28
CA ALA A 98 5.32 -11.50 8.24
C ALA A 98 5.79 -12.93 7.97
N PRO A 99 7.00 -13.28 8.37
CA PRO A 99 7.40 -14.67 8.32
C PRO A 99 6.44 -15.48 9.17
N PRO A 100 6.26 -16.78 8.89
CA PRO A 100 5.39 -17.61 9.71
C PRO A 100 5.80 -17.53 11.16
N PRO A 101 4.86 -17.58 12.08
CA PRO A 101 5.21 -17.52 13.50
C PRO A 101 6.13 -18.67 13.85
N GLU A 102 7.10 -18.39 14.69
CA GLU A 102 7.99 -19.42 15.13
C GLU A 102 7.21 -20.47 15.89
N PRO A 103 7.63 -21.72 15.83
CA PRO A 103 6.97 -22.73 16.63
C PRO A 103 7.04 -22.32 18.09
N PRO A 104 5.98 -22.54 18.83
CA PRO A 104 6.04 -22.20 20.23
C PRO A 104 7.14 -23.00 20.84
N ARG A 105 8.10 -22.39 21.23
CA ARG A 105 9.15 -23.09 21.73
C ARG A 105 9.65 -22.27 22.74
N LYS A 106 9.70 -21.80 22.66
CA LYS A 106 10.25 -21.13 23.17
C LYS A 106 9.76 -19.93 23.40
N ARG A 107 9.12 -19.69 23.78
CA ARG A 107 8.64 -18.52 23.92
C ARG A 107 8.09 -18.30 25.05
N ARG A 108 8.17 -18.93 25.30
CA ARG A 108 7.69 -19.05 25.91
C ARG A 108 8.03 -18.95 26.75
N LYS A 109 8.42 -19.02 27.27
CA LYS A 109 8.47 -19.16 27.94
C LYS A 109 8.37 -18.37 28.49
N ARG A 110 7.90 -18.13 28.69
CA ARG A 110 7.48 -17.74 29.05
C ARG A 110 6.88 -17.72 29.62
N ALA A 111 6.81 -18.08 29.65
CA ALA A 111 6.25 -18.39 29.99
C ALA A 111 6.09 -18.52 30.59
N ALA A 112 6.22 -18.59 30.80
CA ALA A 112 6.16 -18.89 31.19
C ALA A 112 6.17 -18.64 31.81
N ARG A 113 6.22 -18.54 32.04
CA ARG A 113 6.21 -18.53 32.46
C ARG A 113 5.97 -18.36 33.03
N ARG A 114 6.06 -18.36 33.39
CA ARG A 114 5.73 -18.52 33.82
C ARG A 114 5.61 -18.49 34.46
#